data_d7ff88314e2b996480779b52de119163
#
_entry.id   d7ff88314e2b996480779b52de119163
#
_cell.length_a   1.000
_cell.length_b   1.000
_cell.length_c   1.000
_cell.angle_alpha   90.00
_cell.angle_beta   90.00
_cell.angle_gamma   90.00
#
_symmetry.space_group_name_H-M   'P 1'
#
loop_
_entity.id
_entity.type
_entity.pdbx_description
1 polymer ?
#
loop_
_entity_poly.entity_id
_entity_poly.type
_entity_poly.pdbx_seq_one_letter_code
_entity_poly.pdbx_strand_id
1 'polypeptide(L)'
;MKRAYSDPLTPINIKMSTKDWKNSRIPDRYALRSAKHLIFCEGDKTEPLYFRGFKKAIETCPIYEEMIEIFPHCGDTQGVLKSALTIINARKLQKAHIWCVFDKDDFPIEHFNGVSKKIEELNRKYRQLRFHSIWSNECFEFWLLLHFSLYSSNNHRSIYLKNLNENFKKRGLGSYRKNDSRLFEELLEIGNPKLAIRHAERILRENKNRQPSQIAPGTKVQELVKALAVYLPKGLQSHFL
;
A
#
# COMPACT_ATOMS: atom_id res chain seq x y z
N MET A 1 8.56 31.19 -39.31
CA MET A 1 7.32 30.63 -38.75
C MET A 1 7.67 29.86 -37.46
N LYS A 2 7.47 30.47 -36.30
CA LYS A 2 7.69 29.84 -34.98
C LYS A 2 6.38 29.19 -34.53
N ARG A 3 6.35 27.86 -34.40
CA ARG A 3 5.22 27.15 -33.80
C ARG A 3 5.23 27.43 -32.29
N ALA A 4 4.15 28.04 -31.78
CA ALA A 4 3.92 28.21 -30.35
C ALA A 4 3.68 26.84 -29.72
N TYR A 5 4.47 26.49 -28.71
CA TYR A 5 4.24 25.36 -27.82
C TYR A 5 3.17 25.81 -26.82
N SER A 6 2.01 25.19 -26.86
CA SER A 6 0.96 25.40 -25.87
C SER A 6 1.35 24.70 -24.57
N ASP A 7 1.43 25.46 -23.48
CA ASP A 7 1.71 25.03 -22.13
C ASP A 7 0.59 24.09 -21.63
N PRO A 8 0.89 22.85 -21.17
CA PRO A 8 -0.13 21.90 -20.70
C PRO A 8 -0.68 22.20 -19.30
N LEU A 9 -0.37 23.36 -18.69
CA LEU A 9 -0.75 23.71 -17.33
C LEU A 9 -1.77 24.84 -17.24
N THR A 10 -2.41 25.24 -18.33
CA THR A 10 -3.50 26.23 -18.25
C THR A 10 -4.69 25.63 -17.51
N PRO A 11 -5.13 26.16 -16.36
CA PRO A 11 -6.32 25.66 -15.68
C PRO A 11 -7.53 25.96 -16.56
N ILE A 12 -8.25 24.91 -16.96
CA ILE A 12 -9.54 25.04 -17.64
C ILE A 12 -10.51 25.69 -16.65
N ASN A 13 -10.84 26.95 -16.91
CA ASN A 13 -11.76 27.72 -16.09
C ASN A 13 -13.21 27.29 -16.45
N ILE A 14 -13.66 26.16 -15.88
CA ILE A 14 -15.04 25.70 -16.03
C ILE A 14 -15.88 26.54 -15.05
N LYS A 15 -16.66 27.48 -15.57
CA LYS A 15 -17.72 28.14 -14.81
C LYS A 15 -18.78 27.11 -14.45
N MET A 16 -18.66 26.49 -13.29
CA MET A 16 -19.68 25.60 -12.74
C MET A 16 -20.81 26.43 -12.14
N SER A 17 -22.04 26.04 -12.43
CA SER A 17 -23.23 26.67 -11.82
C SER A 17 -23.23 26.39 -10.31
N THR A 18 -23.75 27.32 -9.52
CA THR A 18 -23.78 27.24 -8.05
C THR A 18 -24.58 26.04 -7.49
N LYS A 19 -25.33 25.32 -8.32
CA LYS A 19 -26.04 24.08 -7.95
C LYS A 19 -25.19 22.82 -8.05
N ASP A 20 -24.16 22.81 -8.88
CA ASP A 20 -23.38 21.58 -9.17
C ASP A 20 -22.31 21.26 -8.12
N TRP A 21 -21.84 22.27 -7.35
CA TRP A 21 -20.79 22.06 -6.35
C TRP A 21 -21.24 21.19 -5.15
N LYS A 22 -22.55 21.13 -4.85
CA LYS A 22 -23.09 20.30 -3.74
C LYS A 22 -23.12 18.80 -4.07
N ASN A 23 -23.12 18.45 -5.34
CA ASN A 23 -23.25 17.06 -5.80
C ASN A 23 -22.02 16.53 -6.57
N SER A 24 -21.04 17.38 -6.88
CA SER A 24 -19.79 16.92 -7.50
C SER A 24 -18.92 16.25 -6.43
N ARG A 25 -19.10 14.95 -6.24
CA ARG A 25 -18.04 14.11 -5.68
C ARG A 25 -16.89 14.23 -6.67
N ILE A 26 -15.89 15.08 -6.39
CA ILE A 26 -14.60 15.03 -7.10
C ILE A 26 -14.15 13.59 -7.03
N PRO A 27 -13.94 12.90 -8.17
CA PRO A 27 -13.52 11.50 -8.12
C PRO A 27 -12.29 11.38 -7.22
N ASP A 28 -12.29 10.41 -6.32
CA ASP A 28 -11.17 10.13 -5.39
C ASP A 28 -9.80 10.10 -6.10
N ARG A 29 -9.78 9.80 -7.39
CA ARG A 29 -8.57 9.84 -8.24
C ARG A 29 -7.86 11.20 -8.30
N TYR A 30 -8.59 12.33 -8.30
CA TYR A 30 -7.96 13.66 -8.30
C TYR A 30 -7.48 14.08 -6.91
N ALA A 31 -8.20 13.68 -5.88
CA ALA A 31 -7.76 13.89 -4.49
C ALA A 31 -6.50 13.08 -4.16
N LEU A 32 -6.34 11.89 -4.73
CA LEU A 32 -5.15 11.03 -4.57
C LEU A 32 -3.91 11.67 -5.20
N ARG A 33 -4.00 12.24 -6.40
CA ARG A 33 -2.85 12.77 -7.16
C ARG A 33 -2.12 13.97 -6.55
N SER A 34 -2.58 14.54 -5.45
CA SER A 34 -1.97 15.73 -4.83
C SER A 34 -1.65 15.58 -3.35
N ALA A 35 -1.88 14.42 -2.76
CA ALA A 35 -1.65 14.19 -1.35
C ALA A 35 -0.39 13.33 -1.13
N LYS A 36 0.42 13.70 -0.12
CA LYS A 36 1.57 12.86 0.31
C LYS A 36 1.09 11.51 0.81
N HIS A 37 1.87 10.47 0.54
CA HIS A 37 1.68 9.13 1.05
C HIS A 37 2.72 8.86 2.14
N LEU A 38 2.26 8.75 3.38
CA LEU A 38 3.09 8.42 4.52
C LEU A 38 2.86 6.95 4.87
N ILE A 39 3.88 6.11 4.74
CA ILE A 39 3.81 4.66 4.92
C ILE A 39 4.55 4.31 6.21
N PHE A 40 3.82 3.86 7.21
CA PHE A 40 4.35 3.44 8.50
C PHE A 40 4.35 1.92 8.53
N CYS A 41 5.54 1.32 8.66
CA CYS A 41 5.74 -0.13 8.69
C CYS A 41 6.10 -0.59 10.10
N GLU A 42 5.49 -1.70 10.52
CA GLU A 42 5.82 -2.36 11.78
C GLU A 42 7.27 -2.83 11.79
N GLY A 43 7.67 -3.54 10.72
CA GLY A 43 9.02 -4.06 10.55
C GLY A 43 10.03 -3.03 10.03
N ASP A 44 11.30 -3.46 10.04
CA ASP A 44 12.44 -2.67 9.59
C ASP A 44 13.01 -3.12 8.22
N LYS A 45 12.54 -4.27 7.69
CA LYS A 45 13.13 -4.95 6.54
C LYS A 45 12.16 -5.12 5.38
N THR A 46 11.39 -6.20 5.36
CA THR A 46 10.65 -6.65 4.19
C THR A 46 9.71 -5.57 3.64
N GLU A 47 8.79 -5.07 4.46
CA GLU A 47 7.76 -4.12 4.05
C GLU A 47 8.37 -2.78 3.59
N PRO A 48 9.24 -2.11 4.40
CA PRO A 48 9.80 -0.84 3.99
C PRO A 48 10.72 -0.97 2.78
N LEU A 49 11.48 -2.08 2.62
CA LEU A 49 12.32 -2.30 1.45
C LEU A 49 11.48 -2.49 0.18
N TYR A 50 10.39 -3.26 0.26
CA TYR A 50 9.45 -3.42 -0.85
C TYR A 50 8.86 -2.08 -1.30
N PHE A 51 8.38 -1.25 -0.37
CA PHE A 51 7.81 0.06 -0.71
C PHE A 51 8.87 1.10 -1.11
N ARG A 52 10.12 0.97 -0.68
CA ARG A 52 11.23 1.78 -1.21
C ARG A 52 11.49 1.52 -2.69
N GLY A 53 11.28 0.29 -3.17
CA GLY A 53 11.30 -0.02 -4.60
C GLY A 53 10.24 0.76 -5.36
N PHE A 54 8.99 0.81 -4.87
CA PHE A 54 7.94 1.68 -5.44
C PHE A 54 8.37 3.14 -5.44
N LYS A 55 8.82 3.65 -4.28
CA LYS A 55 9.28 5.04 -4.15
C LYS A 55 10.34 5.37 -5.21
N LYS A 56 11.38 4.55 -5.31
CA LYS A 56 12.47 4.71 -6.28
C LYS A 56 11.96 4.75 -7.73
N ALA A 57 11.03 3.85 -8.09
CA ALA A 57 10.44 3.80 -9.42
C ALA A 57 9.54 5.02 -9.72
N ILE A 58 8.80 5.52 -8.75
CA ILE A 58 7.91 6.67 -8.88
C ILE A 58 8.70 7.98 -8.97
N GLU A 59 9.74 8.14 -8.16
CA GLU A 59 10.60 9.34 -8.12
C GLU A 59 11.52 9.49 -9.33
N THR A 60 11.52 8.55 -10.28
CA THR A 60 12.08 8.79 -11.62
C THR A 60 11.36 9.91 -12.36
N CYS A 61 10.14 10.25 -11.95
CA CYS A 61 9.39 11.40 -12.43
C CYS A 61 9.48 12.56 -11.44
N PRO A 62 10.11 13.70 -11.77
CA PRO A 62 10.33 14.82 -10.84
C PRO A 62 9.03 15.39 -10.22
N ILE A 63 7.88 15.26 -10.90
CA ILE A 63 6.57 15.73 -10.38
C ILE A 63 6.17 14.97 -9.11
N TYR A 64 6.71 13.77 -8.90
CA TYR A 64 6.38 12.90 -7.75
C TYR A 64 7.51 12.84 -6.71
N GLU A 65 8.52 13.70 -6.84
CA GLU A 65 9.57 13.83 -5.83
C GLU A 65 8.95 14.18 -4.46
N GLU A 66 9.44 13.54 -3.39
CA GLU A 66 8.93 13.67 -2.02
C GLU A 66 7.44 13.32 -1.80
N MET A 67 6.77 12.70 -2.76
CA MET A 67 5.38 12.29 -2.60
C MET A 67 5.22 11.15 -1.60
N ILE A 68 6.24 10.28 -1.48
CA ILE A 68 6.21 9.08 -0.64
C ILE A 68 7.25 9.19 0.45
N GLU A 69 6.83 9.07 1.71
CA GLU A 69 7.70 8.91 2.86
C GLU A 69 7.45 7.58 3.53
N ILE A 70 8.53 6.86 3.91
CA ILE A 70 8.45 5.53 4.52
C ILE A 70 9.10 5.59 5.89
N PHE A 71 8.35 5.19 6.90
CA PHE A 71 8.75 5.15 8.31
C PHE A 71 8.83 3.67 8.74
N PRO A 72 10.02 3.08 8.76
CA PRO A 72 10.22 1.72 9.25
C PRO A 72 10.28 1.67 10.77
N HIS A 73 10.22 0.44 11.32
CA HIS A 73 10.46 0.17 12.73
C HIS A 73 9.52 0.96 13.68
N CYS A 74 8.24 0.95 13.37
CA CYS A 74 7.23 1.65 14.16
C CYS A 74 6.80 0.88 15.43
N GLY A 75 7.46 -0.21 15.75
CA GLY A 75 7.15 -1.06 16.90
C GLY A 75 6.10 -2.13 16.57
N ASP A 76 5.21 -2.41 17.50
CA ASP A 76 4.13 -3.36 17.31
C ASP A 76 2.95 -2.77 16.53
N THR A 77 1.93 -3.59 16.28
CA THR A 77 0.70 -3.21 15.58
C THR A 77 0.08 -1.90 16.09
N GLN A 78 0.09 -1.64 17.41
CA GLN A 78 -0.40 -0.37 17.99
C GLN A 78 0.62 0.76 17.81
N GLY A 79 1.89 0.45 17.88
CA GLY A 79 3.02 1.37 17.68
C GLY A 79 2.98 2.03 16.31
N VAL A 80 2.60 1.30 15.27
CA VAL A 80 2.45 1.83 13.90
C VAL A 80 1.48 3.02 13.89
N LEU A 81 0.30 2.89 14.46
CA LEU A 81 -0.68 3.97 14.51
C LEU A 81 -0.23 5.11 15.41
N LYS A 82 0.41 4.80 16.55
CA LYS A 82 0.97 5.80 17.47
C LYS A 82 2.06 6.64 16.80
N SER A 83 2.98 6.00 16.08
CA SER A 83 4.03 6.66 15.30
C SER A 83 3.43 7.58 14.23
N ALA A 84 2.41 7.11 13.51
CA ALA A 84 1.70 7.91 12.51
C ALA A 84 1.10 9.19 13.13
N LEU A 85 0.36 9.06 14.24
CA LEU A 85 -0.25 10.21 14.93
C LEU A 85 0.81 11.18 15.47
N THR A 86 1.93 10.68 15.97
CA THR A 86 3.05 11.51 16.46
C THR A 86 3.62 12.38 15.34
N ILE A 87 3.91 11.78 14.18
CA ILE A 87 4.45 12.51 13.01
C ILE A 87 3.44 13.52 12.46
N ILE A 88 2.17 13.14 12.34
CA ILE A 88 1.11 14.03 11.86
C ILE A 88 1.00 15.28 12.75
N ASN A 89 0.98 15.08 14.07
CA ASN A 89 0.88 16.17 15.03
C ASN A 89 2.14 17.05 15.04
N ALA A 90 3.33 16.46 15.06
CA ALA A 90 4.60 17.20 15.05
C ALA A 90 4.75 18.07 13.79
N ARG A 91 4.35 17.56 12.64
CA ARG A 91 4.44 18.27 11.36
C ARG A 91 3.20 19.12 11.04
N LYS A 92 2.17 19.10 11.88
CA LYS A 92 0.87 19.79 11.68
C LYS A 92 0.28 19.51 10.30
N LEU A 93 0.33 18.24 9.88
CA LEU A 93 -0.13 17.85 8.55
C LEU A 93 -1.64 18.00 8.45
N GLN A 94 -2.09 18.62 7.36
CA GLN A 94 -3.51 18.89 7.10
C GLN A 94 -4.10 17.92 6.06
N LYS A 95 -3.29 17.45 5.12
CA LYS A 95 -3.72 16.59 4.01
C LYS A 95 -2.65 15.53 3.71
N ALA A 96 -3.01 14.27 3.83
CA ALA A 96 -2.14 13.13 3.49
C ALA A 96 -2.93 11.82 3.45
N HIS A 97 -2.36 10.81 2.78
CA HIS A 97 -2.71 9.41 2.96
C HIS A 97 -1.75 8.77 3.95
N ILE A 98 -2.27 8.19 5.00
CA ILE A 98 -1.52 7.55 6.08
C ILE A 98 -1.78 6.04 6.00
N TRP A 99 -0.74 5.30 5.67
CA TRP A 99 -0.78 3.87 5.47
C TRP A 99 -0.12 3.17 6.64
N CYS A 100 -0.91 2.50 7.47
CA CYS A 100 -0.42 1.71 8.60
C CYS A 100 -0.27 0.26 8.14
N VAL A 101 0.98 -0.18 7.93
CA VAL A 101 1.33 -1.52 7.45
C VAL A 101 1.79 -2.36 8.64
N PHE A 102 1.09 -3.45 8.92
CA PHE A 102 1.35 -4.30 10.07
C PHE A 102 0.86 -5.75 9.85
N ASP A 103 1.45 -6.65 10.59
CA ASP A 103 1.17 -8.08 10.54
C ASP A 103 0.32 -8.54 11.73
N LYS A 104 -0.41 -9.65 11.55
CA LYS A 104 -1.15 -10.27 12.65
C LYS A 104 -0.19 -10.97 13.60
N ASP A 105 0.78 -11.67 13.07
CA ASP A 105 1.75 -12.46 13.83
C ASP A 105 1.09 -13.20 15.03
N ASP A 106 1.78 -13.24 16.18
CA ASP A 106 1.29 -13.81 17.43
C ASP A 106 0.59 -12.78 18.33
N PHE A 107 0.30 -11.56 17.84
CA PHE A 107 -0.35 -10.53 18.63
C PHE A 107 -1.79 -10.89 18.98
N PRO A 108 -2.29 -10.41 20.14
CA PRO A 108 -3.68 -10.59 20.55
C PRO A 108 -4.66 -10.09 19.47
N ILE A 109 -5.73 -10.84 19.28
CA ILE A 109 -6.78 -10.53 18.29
C ILE A 109 -7.36 -9.13 18.48
N GLU A 110 -7.52 -8.72 19.74
CA GLU A 110 -8.07 -7.43 20.14
C GLU A 110 -7.17 -6.27 19.66
N HIS A 111 -5.86 -6.42 19.77
CA HIS A 111 -4.90 -5.42 19.30
C HIS A 111 -4.96 -5.27 17.79
N PHE A 112 -4.94 -6.39 17.07
CA PHE A 112 -4.99 -6.41 15.61
C PHE A 112 -6.28 -5.80 15.04
N ASN A 113 -7.44 -6.25 15.52
CA ASN A 113 -8.73 -5.70 15.11
C ASN A 113 -8.93 -4.26 15.61
N GLY A 114 -8.39 -3.94 16.80
CA GLY A 114 -8.51 -2.63 17.44
C GLY A 114 -7.88 -1.51 16.60
N VAL A 115 -6.75 -1.75 15.94
CA VAL A 115 -6.12 -0.76 15.07
C VAL A 115 -7.00 -0.42 13.89
N SER A 116 -7.59 -1.42 13.22
CA SER A 116 -8.51 -1.18 12.10
C SER A 116 -9.73 -0.36 12.53
N LYS A 117 -10.34 -0.68 13.68
CA LYS A 117 -11.44 0.07 14.26
C LYS A 117 -11.05 1.52 14.59
N LYS A 118 -9.87 1.71 15.18
CA LYS A 118 -9.36 3.05 15.51
C LYS A 118 -9.12 3.91 14.26
N ILE A 119 -8.63 3.30 13.20
CA ILE A 119 -8.45 3.96 11.89
C ILE A 119 -9.81 4.43 11.32
N GLU A 120 -10.87 3.63 11.44
CA GLU A 120 -12.22 4.06 11.04
C GLU A 120 -12.70 5.27 11.84
N GLU A 121 -12.46 5.31 13.16
CA GLU A 121 -12.78 6.46 14.01
C GLU A 121 -12.01 7.71 13.59
N LEU A 122 -10.73 7.59 13.29
CA LEU A 122 -9.88 8.70 12.80
C LEU A 122 -10.38 9.23 11.47
N ASN A 123 -10.80 8.36 10.54
CA ASN A 123 -11.36 8.76 9.25
C ASN A 123 -12.70 9.51 9.37
N ARG A 124 -13.47 9.27 10.44
CA ARG A 124 -14.66 10.08 10.76
C ARG A 124 -14.30 11.45 11.31
N LYS A 125 -13.23 11.53 12.09
CA LYS A 125 -12.76 12.78 12.72
C LYS A 125 -12.05 13.71 11.73
N TYR A 126 -11.19 13.15 10.86
CA TYR A 126 -10.34 13.92 9.94
C TYR A 126 -10.87 13.80 8.51
N ARG A 127 -11.18 14.93 7.85
CA ARG A 127 -11.72 14.90 6.47
C ARG A 127 -10.64 14.83 5.39
N GLN A 128 -9.47 15.39 5.63
CA GLN A 128 -8.39 15.51 4.65
C GLN A 128 -7.19 14.58 4.96
N LEU A 129 -7.11 14.02 6.15
CA LEU A 129 -6.21 12.93 6.48
C LEU A 129 -6.95 11.62 6.27
N ARG A 130 -6.42 10.76 5.41
CA ARG A 130 -7.01 9.46 5.10
C ARG A 130 -6.12 8.35 5.66
N PHE A 131 -6.59 7.69 6.68
CA PHE A 131 -5.90 6.58 7.32
C PHE A 131 -6.32 5.26 6.68
N HIS A 132 -5.36 4.39 6.43
CA HIS A 132 -5.56 3.09 5.82
C HIS A 132 -4.92 2.01 6.68
N SER A 133 -5.69 0.96 6.98
CA SER A 133 -5.25 -0.22 7.70
C SER A 133 -4.79 -1.26 6.68
N ILE A 134 -3.49 -1.45 6.56
CA ILE A 134 -2.85 -2.34 5.59
C ILE A 134 -2.25 -3.50 6.36
N TRP A 135 -3.07 -4.48 6.62
CA TRP A 135 -2.69 -5.64 7.40
C TRP A 135 -2.42 -6.87 6.55
N SER A 136 -1.58 -7.78 7.07
CA SER A 136 -1.43 -9.15 6.60
C SER A 136 -1.68 -10.15 7.73
N ASN A 137 -2.39 -11.21 7.42
CA ASN A 137 -2.63 -12.33 8.31
C ASN A 137 -2.13 -13.63 7.62
N GLU A 138 -1.03 -14.17 8.02
CA GLU A 138 -0.28 -13.95 9.25
C GLU A 138 0.84 -12.91 9.12
N CYS A 139 1.53 -12.82 7.97
CA CYS A 139 2.69 -11.98 7.74
C CYS A 139 2.74 -11.43 6.30
N PHE A 140 3.57 -10.43 6.08
CA PHE A 140 3.74 -9.75 4.78
C PHE A 140 4.18 -10.70 3.67
N GLU A 141 4.93 -11.76 3.98
CA GLU A 141 5.35 -12.76 3.00
C GLU A 141 4.17 -13.47 2.32
N PHE A 142 2.99 -13.49 2.96
CA PHE A 142 1.78 -13.95 2.31
C PHE A 142 1.44 -13.12 1.06
N TRP A 143 1.56 -11.78 1.13
CA TRP A 143 1.41 -10.92 -0.05
C TRP A 143 2.39 -11.29 -1.16
N LEU A 144 3.66 -11.54 -0.83
CA LEU A 144 4.68 -11.90 -1.81
C LEU A 144 4.35 -13.24 -2.50
N LEU A 145 3.79 -14.22 -1.78
CA LEU A 145 3.36 -15.50 -2.35
C LEU A 145 2.24 -15.36 -3.37
N LEU A 146 1.33 -14.40 -3.19
CA LEU A 146 0.21 -14.18 -4.11
C LEU A 146 0.66 -13.79 -5.52
N HIS A 147 1.92 -13.36 -5.71
CA HIS A 147 2.52 -13.09 -7.02
C HIS A 147 2.69 -14.36 -7.86
N PHE A 148 2.67 -15.53 -7.24
CA PHE A 148 2.95 -16.82 -7.90
C PHE A 148 1.70 -17.69 -8.05
N SER A 149 0.82 -17.69 -7.06
CA SER A 149 -0.42 -18.48 -7.06
C SER A 149 -1.42 -17.98 -6.03
N LEU A 150 -2.69 -18.35 -6.22
CA LEU A 150 -3.68 -18.21 -5.16
C LEU A 150 -3.35 -19.19 -4.03
N TYR A 151 -3.20 -18.66 -2.84
CA TYR A 151 -2.89 -19.44 -1.64
C TYR A 151 -4.02 -19.27 -0.63
N SER A 152 -4.68 -20.36 -0.25
CA SER A 152 -5.87 -20.33 0.63
C SER A 152 -5.68 -21.06 1.95
N SER A 153 -4.54 -21.75 2.12
CA SER A 153 -4.27 -22.48 3.36
C SER A 153 -3.77 -21.55 4.45
N ASN A 154 -4.47 -21.54 5.59
CA ASN A 154 -4.00 -20.87 6.78
C ASN A 154 -2.83 -21.64 7.38
N ASN A 155 -1.64 -21.07 7.30
CA ASN A 155 -0.41 -21.70 7.78
C ASN A 155 0.40 -20.70 8.62
N HIS A 156 1.23 -21.25 9.50
CA HIS A 156 2.24 -20.46 10.19
C HIS A 156 3.25 -19.86 9.19
N ARG A 157 3.77 -18.67 9.49
CA ARG A 157 4.71 -17.90 8.65
C ARG A 157 5.89 -18.71 8.10
N SER A 158 6.38 -19.72 8.84
CA SER A 158 7.48 -20.59 8.38
C SER A 158 7.17 -21.34 7.09
N ILE A 159 5.91 -21.71 6.88
CA ILE A 159 5.45 -22.36 5.65
C ILE A 159 5.41 -21.37 4.49
N TYR A 160 4.96 -20.13 4.74
CA TYR A 160 4.97 -19.07 3.72
C TYR A 160 6.41 -18.76 3.28
N LEU A 161 7.35 -18.65 4.22
CA LEU A 161 8.77 -18.47 3.94
C LEU A 161 9.37 -19.62 3.13
N LYS A 162 9.04 -20.86 3.48
CA LYS A 162 9.47 -22.05 2.73
C LYS A 162 8.97 -21.99 1.29
N ASN A 163 7.68 -21.77 1.10
CA ASN A 163 7.06 -21.71 -0.23
C ASN A 163 7.61 -20.53 -1.06
N LEU A 164 7.88 -19.40 -0.44
CA LEU A 164 8.49 -18.26 -1.09
C LEU A 164 9.92 -18.58 -1.56
N ASN A 165 10.74 -19.18 -0.70
CA ASN A 165 12.07 -19.68 -1.06
C ASN A 165 12.05 -20.64 -2.25
N GLU A 166 11.11 -21.60 -2.28
CA GLU A 166 10.95 -22.52 -3.39
C GLU A 166 10.59 -21.78 -4.70
N ASN A 167 9.72 -20.80 -4.64
CA ASN A 167 9.34 -20.00 -5.79
C ASN A 167 10.52 -19.19 -6.35
N PHE A 168 11.33 -18.59 -5.48
CA PHE A 168 12.53 -17.85 -5.87
C PHE A 168 13.57 -18.78 -6.52
N LYS A 169 13.88 -19.91 -5.87
CA LYS A 169 14.83 -20.91 -6.40
C LYS A 169 14.40 -21.46 -7.76
N LYS A 170 13.14 -21.84 -7.92
CA LYS A 170 12.61 -22.36 -9.20
C LYS A 170 12.72 -21.37 -10.35
N ARG A 171 12.85 -20.06 -10.06
CA ARG A 171 12.96 -18.98 -11.05
C ARG A 171 14.37 -18.39 -11.17
N GLY A 172 15.36 -19.03 -10.53
CA GLY A 172 16.77 -18.70 -10.71
C GLY A 172 17.32 -17.58 -9.83
N LEU A 173 16.53 -17.02 -8.89
CA LEU A 173 16.98 -15.92 -8.01
C LEU A 173 17.62 -16.40 -6.69
N GLY A 174 17.79 -17.72 -6.49
CA GLY A 174 18.31 -18.26 -5.25
C GLY A 174 17.27 -18.29 -4.13
N SER A 175 17.67 -17.96 -2.90
CA SER A 175 16.77 -17.95 -1.75
C SER A 175 16.22 -16.56 -1.45
N TYR A 176 14.94 -16.46 -1.16
CA TYR A 176 14.33 -15.24 -0.65
C TYR A 176 15.04 -14.75 0.62
N ARG A 177 15.25 -13.46 0.74
CA ARG A 177 15.86 -12.79 1.89
C ARG A 177 15.05 -11.59 2.33
N LYS A 178 14.68 -11.53 3.61
CA LYS A 178 13.87 -10.43 4.19
C LYS A 178 14.51 -9.05 4.06
N ASN A 179 15.83 -8.98 4.02
CA ASN A 179 16.60 -7.74 3.95
C ASN A 179 17.11 -7.42 2.53
N ASP A 180 16.46 -7.96 1.50
CA ASP A 180 16.85 -7.68 0.13
C ASP A 180 16.27 -6.35 -0.35
N SER A 181 17.16 -5.41 -0.65
CA SER A 181 16.77 -4.09 -1.16
C SER A 181 16.23 -4.12 -2.60
N ARG A 182 16.40 -5.26 -3.30
CA ARG A 182 15.93 -5.50 -4.66
C ARG A 182 14.60 -6.26 -4.70
N LEU A 183 13.98 -6.52 -3.57
CA LEU A 183 12.77 -7.35 -3.48
C LEU A 183 11.65 -6.88 -4.44
N PHE A 184 11.48 -5.57 -4.62
CA PHE A 184 10.48 -5.03 -5.55
C PHE A 184 10.81 -5.38 -7.01
N GLU A 185 12.05 -5.14 -7.42
CA GLU A 185 12.54 -5.44 -8.77
C GLU A 185 12.51 -6.96 -9.05
N GLU A 186 12.93 -7.77 -8.09
CA GLU A 186 12.88 -9.23 -8.20
C GLU A 186 11.45 -9.74 -8.41
N LEU A 187 10.47 -9.20 -7.66
CA LEU A 187 9.07 -9.58 -7.85
C LEU A 187 8.47 -9.09 -9.17
N LEU A 188 9.00 -8.01 -9.75
CA LEU A 188 8.63 -7.61 -11.12
C LEU A 188 9.18 -8.59 -12.16
N GLU A 189 10.38 -9.13 -11.92
CA GLU A 189 11.05 -10.07 -12.81
C GLU A 189 10.41 -11.47 -12.80
N ILE A 190 10.18 -12.03 -11.60
CA ILE A 190 9.78 -13.45 -11.46
C ILE A 190 8.33 -13.67 -11.05
N GLY A 191 7.64 -12.64 -10.59
CA GLY A 191 6.27 -12.68 -10.09
C GLY A 191 5.27 -12.00 -11.03
N ASN A 192 4.03 -11.90 -10.55
CA ASN A 192 2.97 -11.21 -11.27
C ASN A 192 2.16 -10.32 -10.31
N PRO A 193 2.47 -9.01 -10.22
CA PRO A 193 1.78 -8.09 -9.33
C PRO A 193 0.26 -8.00 -9.59
N LYS A 194 -0.16 -8.02 -10.85
CA LYS A 194 -1.58 -7.98 -11.23
C LYS A 194 -2.33 -9.22 -10.74
N LEU A 195 -1.67 -10.38 -10.78
CA LEU A 195 -2.20 -11.63 -10.25
C LEU A 195 -2.31 -11.56 -8.73
N ALA A 196 -1.28 -11.05 -8.04
CA ALA A 196 -1.27 -10.87 -6.59
C ALA A 196 -2.44 -9.99 -6.12
N ILE A 197 -2.67 -8.87 -6.81
CA ILE A 197 -3.80 -7.97 -6.54
C ILE A 197 -5.14 -8.73 -6.65
N ARG A 198 -5.35 -9.45 -7.76
CA ARG A 198 -6.59 -10.23 -7.97
C ARG A 198 -6.80 -11.30 -6.91
N HIS A 199 -5.73 -12.00 -6.50
CA HIS A 199 -5.78 -13.03 -5.46
C HIS A 199 -6.18 -12.42 -4.12
N ALA A 200 -5.53 -11.32 -3.70
CA ALA A 200 -5.86 -10.64 -2.46
C ALA A 200 -7.29 -10.10 -2.46
N GLU A 201 -7.73 -9.45 -3.54
CA GLU A 201 -9.10 -8.96 -3.69
C GLU A 201 -10.14 -10.08 -3.65
N ARG A 202 -9.83 -11.25 -4.26
CA ARG A 202 -10.68 -12.42 -4.21
C ARG A 202 -10.85 -12.92 -2.78
N ILE A 203 -9.76 -13.09 -2.04
CA ILE A 203 -9.79 -13.53 -0.64
C ILE A 203 -10.63 -12.58 0.22
N LEU A 204 -10.42 -11.26 0.09
CA LEU A 204 -11.19 -10.27 0.85
C LEU A 204 -12.67 -10.27 0.48
N ARG A 205 -13.02 -10.41 -0.79
CA ARG A 205 -14.41 -10.47 -1.26
C ARG A 205 -15.14 -11.69 -0.72
N GLU A 206 -14.49 -12.85 -0.72
CA GLU A 206 -15.05 -14.11 -0.18
C GLU A 206 -15.26 -14.04 1.34
N ASN A 207 -14.55 -13.14 2.03
CA ASN A 207 -14.57 -12.98 3.47
C ASN A 207 -15.09 -11.59 3.95
N LYS A 208 -15.85 -10.88 3.13
CA LYS A 208 -16.25 -9.47 3.35
C LYS A 208 -16.92 -9.17 4.70
N ASN A 209 -17.54 -10.17 5.33
CA ASN A 209 -18.30 -10.01 6.57
C ASN A 209 -17.49 -10.45 7.82
N ARG A 210 -16.21 -10.81 7.63
CA ARG A 210 -15.36 -11.27 8.73
C ARG A 210 -14.48 -10.15 9.25
N GLN A 211 -14.12 -10.23 10.51
CA GLN A 211 -13.10 -9.37 11.12
C GLN A 211 -11.72 -9.67 10.49
N PRO A 212 -10.79 -8.69 10.42
CA PRO A 212 -9.44 -8.93 9.89
C PRO A 212 -8.74 -10.17 10.43
N SER A 213 -8.82 -10.41 11.74
CA SER A 213 -8.23 -11.59 12.39
C SER A 213 -8.86 -12.93 11.98
N GLN A 214 -10.08 -12.92 11.45
CA GLN A 214 -10.80 -14.11 10.99
C GLN A 214 -10.53 -14.42 9.51
N ILE A 215 -9.84 -13.52 8.81
CA ILE A 215 -9.44 -13.69 7.41
C ILE A 215 -8.00 -14.23 7.40
N ALA A 216 -7.86 -15.55 7.49
CA ALA A 216 -6.59 -16.24 7.56
C ALA A 216 -6.55 -17.39 6.52
N PRO A 217 -5.69 -17.31 5.50
CA PRO A 217 -4.81 -16.18 5.20
C PRO A 217 -5.53 -15.00 4.55
N GLY A 218 -4.96 -13.80 4.70
CA GLY A 218 -5.49 -12.60 4.08
C GLY A 218 -4.54 -11.41 4.14
N THR A 219 -4.72 -10.44 3.25
CA THR A 219 -3.93 -9.22 3.25
C THR A 219 -4.68 -8.06 2.61
N LYS A 220 -4.34 -6.83 3.00
CA LYS A 220 -4.77 -5.57 2.38
C LYS A 220 -3.64 -4.83 1.66
N VAL A 221 -2.48 -5.43 1.51
CA VAL A 221 -1.31 -4.80 0.86
C VAL A 221 -1.64 -4.34 -0.57
N GLN A 222 -2.52 -5.06 -1.29
CA GLN A 222 -2.96 -4.67 -2.64
C GLN A 222 -3.64 -3.29 -2.68
N GLU A 223 -4.24 -2.81 -1.59
CA GLU A 223 -4.85 -1.47 -1.54
C GLU A 223 -3.77 -0.39 -1.67
N LEU A 224 -2.68 -0.51 -0.91
CA LEU A 224 -1.53 0.40 -0.99
C LEU A 224 -0.80 0.26 -2.33
N VAL A 225 -0.57 -0.97 -2.78
CA VAL A 225 0.07 -1.24 -4.08
C VAL A 225 -0.70 -0.58 -5.22
N LYS A 226 -2.02 -0.71 -5.28
CA LYS A 226 -2.86 -0.05 -6.30
C LYS A 226 -2.81 1.47 -6.19
N ALA A 227 -2.80 2.00 -4.97
CA ALA A 227 -2.71 3.44 -4.76
C ALA A 227 -1.38 4.02 -5.24
N LEU A 228 -0.27 3.28 -5.09
CA LEU A 228 1.05 3.70 -5.56
C LEU A 228 1.24 3.45 -7.06
N ALA A 229 0.67 2.38 -7.61
CA ALA A 229 0.85 1.98 -9.01
C ALA A 229 0.42 3.06 -10.01
N VAL A 230 -0.52 3.93 -9.67
CA VAL A 230 -0.97 5.02 -10.53
C VAL A 230 0.10 6.08 -10.80
N TYR A 231 1.15 6.12 -9.98
CA TYR A 231 2.26 7.06 -10.11
C TYR A 231 3.49 6.46 -10.81
N LEU A 232 3.51 5.15 -11.03
CA LEU A 232 4.59 4.48 -11.73
C LEU A 232 4.70 4.97 -13.19
N PRO A 233 5.87 4.90 -13.81
CA PRO A 233 6.01 5.08 -15.26
C PRO A 233 5.06 4.15 -16.03
N LYS A 234 4.49 4.61 -17.15
CA LYS A 234 3.47 3.87 -17.92
C LYS A 234 3.86 2.42 -18.23
N GLY A 235 5.13 2.18 -18.56
CA GLY A 235 5.63 0.82 -18.80
C GLY A 235 5.48 -0.11 -17.59
N LEU A 236 5.69 0.40 -16.37
CA LEU A 236 5.52 -0.37 -15.15
C LEU A 236 4.07 -0.45 -14.69
N GLN A 237 3.23 0.55 -14.96
CA GLN A 237 1.82 0.53 -14.57
C GLN A 237 1.08 -0.71 -15.09
N SER A 238 1.39 -1.15 -16.31
CA SER A 238 0.75 -2.32 -16.94
C SER A 238 0.97 -3.63 -16.19
N HIS A 239 1.99 -3.71 -15.33
CA HIS A 239 2.22 -4.88 -14.45
C HIS A 239 1.26 -4.92 -13.26
N PHE A 240 0.61 -3.80 -12.91
CA PHE A 240 -0.24 -3.66 -11.72
C PHE A 240 -1.71 -3.40 -12.05
N LEU A 241 -1.96 -2.62 -13.06
CA LEU A 241 -3.28 -2.10 -13.50
C LEU A 241 -3.65 -2.67 -14.90
#